data_8415260912fb94c5c3dd81379e6e82d8
#
_entry.id   8415260912fb94c5c3dd81379e6e82d8
#
_cell.length_a   1.000
_cell.length_b   1.000
_cell.length_c   1.000
_cell.angle_alpha   90.00
_cell.angle_beta   90.00
_cell.angle_gamma   90.00
#
_symmetry.space_group_name_H-M   'P 1'
#
loop_
_entity.id
_entity.type
_entity.pdbx_description
1 polymer ?
#
loop_
_entity_poly.entity_id
_entity_poly.type
_entity_poly.pdbx_seq_one_letter_code
_entity_poly.pdbx_strand_id
1 'polypeptide(L)'
;MTKLAIFDLDGTLLNTVEDLGNATNYALEQCGFPIHPKDEYYQMVGRGIYNLFRVAIPSEYATEDNVQRMASYFIPYYDTHKCDCTRPYDGIPEMLKTITDRGVRLAVASNKYQDGAEKLVSHFFGEYDFVKILGQRDGQPIKPDPAIVDQILADVPKVTKEQVVYVGDSNVDMQTGANAQVRTIGVTWGFRSKEELAAYTPSAIVDTPEILSKVILEG
;
A
#
# COMPACT_ATOMS: atom_id res chain seq x y z
N MET A 1 -4.06 -17.32 -17.21
CA MET A 1 -4.92 -17.39 -15.98
C MET A 1 -4.09 -16.99 -14.78
N THR A 2 -4.54 -16.03 -14.01
CA THR A 2 -3.87 -15.50 -12.81
C THR A 2 -3.80 -16.56 -11.69
N LYS A 3 -2.64 -16.71 -11.08
CA LYS A 3 -2.40 -17.61 -9.94
C LYS A 3 -1.99 -16.89 -8.67
N LEU A 4 -1.51 -15.64 -8.79
CA LEU A 4 -1.10 -14.82 -7.67
C LEU A 4 -1.54 -13.38 -7.91
N ALA A 5 -2.24 -12.79 -6.96
CA ALA A 5 -2.54 -11.37 -6.89
C ALA A 5 -1.73 -10.74 -5.76
N ILE A 6 -0.92 -9.75 -6.10
CA ILE A 6 -0.11 -8.96 -5.18
C ILE A 6 -0.78 -7.60 -5.04
N PHE A 7 -1.13 -7.21 -3.83
CA PHE A 7 -1.83 -5.96 -3.54
C PHE A 7 -0.93 -4.98 -2.79
N ASP A 8 -1.02 -3.69 -3.12
CA ASP A 8 -0.66 -2.68 -2.12
C ASP A 8 -1.68 -2.69 -0.98
N LEU A 9 -1.36 -2.03 0.11
CA LEU A 9 -2.18 -1.98 1.33
C LEU A 9 -2.90 -0.65 1.48
N ASP A 10 -2.12 0.43 1.71
CA ASP A 10 -2.64 1.78 2.00
C ASP A 10 -3.21 2.42 0.72
N GLY A 11 -4.51 2.66 0.66
CA GLY A 11 -5.21 3.18 -0.53
C GLY A 11 -5.71 2.09 -1.50
N THR A 12 -5.32 0.84 -1.32
CA THR A 12 -5.73 -0.28 -2.18
C THR A 12 -6.66 -1.25 -1.46
N LEU A 13 -6.20 -1.93 -0.42
CA LEU A 13 -7.03 -2.81 0.41
C LEU A 13 -7.69 -2.05 1.56
N LEU A 14 -6.97 -1.09 2.15
CA LEU A 14 -7.39 -0.33 3.32
C LEU A 14 -7.39 1.17 3.06
N ASN A 15 -8.42 1.87 3.52
CA ASN A 15 -8.39 3.32 3.66
C ASN A 15 -7.74 3.68 5.00
N THR A 16 -6.47 4.02 4.95
CA THR A 16 -5.63 4.29 6.14
C THR A 16 -5.31 5.77 6.32
N VAL A 17 -5.75 6.64 5.41
CA VAL A 17 -5.33 8.04 5.33
C VAL A 17 -5.62 8.82 6.61
N GLU A 18 -6.74 8.56 7.28
CA GLU A 18 -7.17 9.28 8.48
C GLU A 18 -6.26 8.97 9.66
N ASP A 19 -6.00 7.70 9.94
CA ASP A 19 -5.11 7.32 11.06
C ASP A 19 -3.66 7.72 10.79
N LEU A 20 -3.20 7.63 9.53
CA LEU A 20 -1.88 8.14 9.13
C LEU A 20 -1.77 9.67 9.33
N GLY A 21 -2.80 10.41 8.91
CA GLY A 21 -2.86 11.86 9.08
C GLY A 21 -2.89 12.27 10.55
N ASN A 22 -3.74 11.63 11.35
CA ASN A 22 -3.85 11.88 12.79
C ASN A 22 -2.51 11.64 13.51
N ALA A 23 -1.86 10.51 13.22
CA ALA A 23 -0.57 10.18 13.82
C ALA A 23 0.56 11.14 13.35
N THR A 24 0.52 11.56 12.08
CA THR A 24 1.49 12.55 11.58
C THR A 24 1.27 13.90 12.23
N ASN A 25 0.03 14.37 12.34
CA ASN A 25 -0.30 15.62 13.04
C ASN A 25 0.10 15.58 14.52
N TYR A 26 -0.16 14.46 15.21
CA TYR A 26 0.33 14.28 16.58
C TYR A 26 1.84 14.46 16.66
N ALA A 27 2.60 13.81 15.79
CA ALA A 27 4.06 13.92 15.78
C ALA A 27 4.55 15.34 15.43
N LEU A 28 3.90 16.02 14.48
CA LEU A 28 4.18 17.42 14.14
C LEU A 28 4.01 18.33 15.34
N GLU A 29 2.90 18.23 16.07
CA GLU A 29 2.66 19.00 17.29
C GLU A 29 3.73 18.77 18.36
N GLN A 30 4.11 17.50 18.60
CA GLN A 30 5.17 17.13 19.55
C GLN A 30 6.54 17.72 19.13
N CYS A 31 6.75 17.90 17.83
CA CYS A 31 7.96 18.51 17.28
C CYS A 31 7.89 20.04 17.16
N GLY A 32 6.74 20.65 17.44
CA GLY A 32 6.54 22.11 17.31
C GLY A 32 6.38 22.57 15.86
N PHE A 33 5.97 21.70 14.96
CA PHE A 33 5.69 22.00 13.55
C PHE A 33 4.19 22.22 13.32
N PRO A 34 3.79 22.96 12.26
CA PRO A 34 2.39 23.13 11.90
C PRO A 34 1.79 21.78 11.43
N ILE A 35 0.51 21.60 11.75
CA ILE A 35 -0.28 20.46 11.31
C ILE A 35 -0.87 20.68 9.91
N HIS A 36 -1.30 19.61 9.25
CA HIS A 36 -1.94 19.63 7.94
C HIS A 36 -3.41 19.20 8.02
N PRO A 37 -4.29 19.74 7.17
CA PRO A 37 -5.64 19.23 6.98
C PRO A 37 -5.60 17.81 6.38
N LYS A 38 -6.64 17.02 6.67
CA LYS A 38 -6.72 15.60 6.24
C LYS A 38 -6.51 15.42 4.73
N ASP A 39 -7.06 16.30 3.94
CA ASP A 39 -7.06 16.14 2.47
C ASP A 39 -5.65 16.23 1.85
N GLU A 40 -4.71 16.88 2.52
CA GLU A 40 -3.33 16.97 2.05
C GLU A 40 -2.61 15.61 2.15
N TYR A 41 -3.00 14.77 3.11
CA TYR A 41 -2.37 13.47 3.32
C TYR A 41 -2.56 12.49 2.16
N TYR A 42 -3.63 12.64 1.37
CA TYR A 42 -3.80 11.84 0.16
C TYR A 42 -2.62 11.96 -0.81
N GLN A 43 -1.96 13.13 -0.86
CA GLN A 43 -0.80 13.35 -1.73
C GLN A 43 0.54 12.99 -1.05
N MET A 44 0.60 13.00 0.27
CA MET A 44 1.82 12.76 1.04
C MET A 44 2.12 11.27 1.22
N VAL A 45 1.06 10.43 1.32
CA VAL A 45 1.16 8.99 1.59
C VAL A 45 1.56 8.21 0.33
N GLY A 46 2.23 7.04 0.49
CA GLY A 46 2.56 6.07 -0.56
C GLY A 46 4.05 5.77 -0.72
N ARG A 47 4.95 6.58 -0.16
CA ARG A 47 6.41 6.42 -0.28
C ARG A 47 7.09 6.08 1.06
N GLY A 48 6.35 5.48 1.98
CA GLY A 48 6.83 5.13 3.33
C GLY A 48 6.83 6.30 4.31
N ILE A 49 6.93 5.97 5.61
CA ILE A 49 6.74 6.94 6.69
C ILE A 49 7.83 8.02 6.74
N TYR A 50 9.09 7.67 6.46
CA TYR A 50 10.18 8.65 6.48
C TYR A 50 10.03 9.71 5.37
N ASN A 51 9.51 9.32 4.20
CA ASN A 51 9.16 10.28 3.17
C ASN A 51 7.94 11.13 3.56
N LEU A 52 6.92 10.52 4.18
CA LEU A 52 5.77 11.25 4.73
C LEU A 52 6.23 12.36 5.69
N PHE A 53 7.15 12.06 6.61
CA PHE A 53 7.68 13.07 7.52
C PHE A 53 8.44 14.19 6.80
N ARG A 54 9.30 13.84 5.80
CA ARG A 54 10.04 14.85 5.02
C ARG A 54 9.14 15.83 4.29
N VAL A 55 7.98 15.36 3.77
CA VAL A 55 7.03 16.24 3.06
C VAL A 55 6.06 16.96 4.00
N ALA A 56 5.82 16.42 5.20
CA ALA A 56 4.97 17.05 6.20
C ALA A 56 5.69 18.14 7.01
N ILE A 57 7.00 18.02 7.23
CA ILE A 57 7.81 19.07 7.90
C ILE A 57 8.02 20.22 6.92
N PRO A 58 7.95 21.53 7.36
CA PRO A 58 8.33 22.65 6.50
C PRO A 58 9.74 22.45 5.92
N SER A 59 9.91 22.71 4.63
CA SER A 59 11.09 22.29 3.85
C SER A 59 12.43 22.73 4.44
N GLU A 60 12.48 23.91 5.07
CA GLU A 60 13.66 24.45 5.75
C GLU A 60 14.06 23.68 7.02
N TYR A 61 13.13 22.88 7.58
CA TYR A 61 13.35 22.06 8.77
C TYR A 61 13.37 20.55 8.47
N ALA A 62 13.24 20.13 7.22
CA ALA A 62 13.17 18.73 6.82
C ALA A 62 14.56 18.01 6.85
N THR A 63 15.26 18.15 7.99
CA THR A 63 16.53 17.49 8.28
C THR A 63 16.34 16.05 8.73
N GLU A 64 17.37 15.20 8.60
CA GLU A 64 17.29 13.82 9.07
C GLU A 64 17.01 13.73 10.57
N ASP A 65 17.58 14.61 11.38
CA ASP A 65 17.33 14.67 12.84
C ASP A 65 15.85 14.93 13.14
N ASN A 66 15.21 15.86 12.43
CA ASN A 66 13.79 16.13 12.60
C ASN A 66 12.92 14.98 12.09
N VAL A 67 13.32 14.32 11.01
CA VAL A 67 12.63 13.12 10.50
C VAL A 67 12.68 11.98 11.53
N GLN A 68 13.83 11.74 12.16
CA GLN A 68 13.97 10.73 13.22
C GLN A 68 13.18 11.12 14.48
N ARG A 69 13.15 12.40 14.81
CA ARG A 69 12.35 12.91 15.92
C ARG A 69 10.85 12.71 15.66
N MET A 70 10.38 12.98 14.44
CA MET A 70 9.00 12.66 14.02
C MET A 70 8.70 11.18 14.18
N ALA A 71 9.59 10.30 13.71
CA ALA A 71 9.43 8.86 13.83
C ALA A 71 9.27 8.40 15.28
N SER A 72 10.02 8.99 16.21
CA SER A 72 9.98 8.65 17.63
C SER A 72 8.63 8.94 18.32
N TYR A 73 7.87 9.91 17.81
CA TYR A 73 6.51 10.21 18.28
C TYR A 73 5.44 9.47 17.46
N PHE A 74 5.61 9.41 16.14
CA PHE A 74 4.65 8.81 15.23
C PHE A 74 4.47 7.31 15.47
N ILE A 75 5.58 6.55 15.53
CA ILE A 75 5.51 5.09 15.56
C ILE A 75 4.74 4.56 16.78
N PRO A 76 5.05 4.98 18.02
CA PRO A 76 4.31 4.53 19.19
C PRO A 76 2.83 4.94 19.17
N TYR A 77 2.54 6.16 18.69
CA TYR A 77 1.16 6.64 18.59
C TYR A 77 0.39 5.85 17.52
N TYR A 78 0.93 5.75 16.31
CA TYR A 78 0.28 5.03 15.23
C TYR A 78 0.08 3.54 15.55
N ASP A 79 1.01 2.91 16.26
CA ASP A 79 0.88 1.50 16.66
C ASP A 79 -0.34 1.23 17.56
N THR A 80 -0.78 2.21 18.32
CA THR A 80 -1.98 2.10 19.18
C THR A 80 -3.25 2.58 18.49
N HIS A 81 -3.15 3.47 17.49
CA HIS A 81 -4.29 4.16 16.86
C HIS A 81 -4.55 3.79 15.39
N LYS A 82 -3.75 2.90 14.80
CA LYS A 82 -3.82 2.58 13.37
C LYS A 82 -5.10 1.86 12.89
N CYS A 83 -5.97 1.49 13.81
CA CYS A 83 -7.25 0.86 13.52
C CYS A 83 -8.45 1.68 14.00
N ASP A 84 -8.26 2.93 14.43
CA ASP A 84 -9.35 3.77 14.94
C ASP A 84 -10.30 4.17 13.81
N CYS A 85 -9.78 4.65 12.69
CA CYS A 85 -10.52 5.07 11.49
C CYS A 85 -10.27 4.17 10.28
N THR A 86 -9.15 3.46 10.24
CA THR A 86 -8.80 2.55 9.13
C THR A 86 -9.87 1.49 8.93
N ARG A 87 -10.29 1.29 7.68
CA ARG A 87 -11.27 0.27 7.28
C ARG A 87 -10.92 -0.30 5.90
N PRO A 88 -11.27 -1.56 5.60
CA PRO A 88 -11.29 -2.04 4.22
C PRO A 88 -12.17 -1.14 3.35
N TYR A 89 -11.79 -0.94 2.09
CA TYR A 89 -12.72 -0.34 1.14
C TYR A 89 -13.92 -1.27 0.90
N ASP A 90 -15.09 -0.69 0.62
CA ASP A 90 -16.32 -1.43 0.39
C ASP A 90 -16.15 -2.45 -0.74
N GLY A 91 -16.51 -3.71 -0.50
CA GLY A 91 -16.40 -4.81 -1.46
C GLY A 91 -15.03 -5.52 -1.51
N ILE A 92 -14.02 -5.05 -0.76
CA ILE A 92 -12.70 -5.73 -0.70
C ILE A 92 -12.80 -7.14 -0.11
N PRO A 93 -13.48 -7.40 1.03
CA PRO A 93 -13.61 -8.75 1.55
C PRO A 93 -14.27 -9.71 0.54
N GLU A 94 -15.34 -9.28 -0.10
CA GLU A 94 -16.06 -10.08 -1.12
C GLU A 94 -15.19 -10.35 -2.36
N MET A 95 -14.39 -9.37 -2.77
CA MET A 95 -13.44 -9.52 -3.88
C MET A 95 -12.36 -10.54 -3.52
N LEU A 96 -11.74 -10.43 -2.35
CA LEU A 96 -10.72 -11.38 -1.87
C LEU A 96 -11.30 -12.80 -1.82
N LYS A 97 -12.49 -12.96 -1.25
CA LYS A 97 -13.19 -14.26 -1.23
C LYS A 97 -13.42 -14.80 -2.63
N THR A 98 -13.90 -13.96 -3.54
CA THR A 98 -14.23 -14.38 -4.92
C THR A 98 -13.00 -14.92 -5.65
N ILE A 99 -11.84 -14.26 -5.53
CA ILE A 99 -10.63 -14.68 -6.23
C ILE A 99 -9.96 -15.90 -5.55
N THR A 100 -10.01 -15.99 -4.22
CA THR A 100 -9.47 -17.15 -3.50
C THR A 100 -10.29 -18.41 -3.72
N ASP A 101 -11.62 -18.33 -3.78
CA ASP A 101 -12.50 -19.46 -4.15
C ASP A 101 -12.19 -20.00 -5.55
N ARG A 102 -11.54 -19.22 -6.41
CA ARG A 102 -11.07 -19.62 -7.75
C ARG A 102 -9.58 -20.03 -7.78
N GLY A 103 -8.95 -20.15 -6.61
CA GLY A 103 -7.58 -20.64 -6.46
C GLY A 103 -6.49 -19.59 -6.71
N VAL A 104 -6.82 -18.31 -6.76
CA VAL A 104 -5.83 -17.22 -6.81
C VAL A 104 -5.25 -17.02 -5.40
N ARG A 105 -3.93 -17.09 -5.27
CA ARG A 105 -3.22 -16.82 -4.02
C ARG A 105 -3.07 -15.31 -3.81
N LEU A 106 -3.01 -14.89 -2.55
CA LEU A 106 -2.91 -13.49 -2.16
C LEU A 106 -1.53 -13.17 -1.61
N ALA A 107 -1.01 -11.99 -1.92
CA ALA A 107 0.16 -11.42 -1.26
C ALA A 107 -0.01 -9.91 -1.10
N VAL A 108 0.74 -9.31 -0.16
CA VAL A 108 0.82 -7.86 0.04
C VAL A 108 2.24 -7.39 -0.20
N ALA A 109 2.38 -6.28 -0.94
CA ALA A 109 3.63 -5.56 -1.18
C ALA A 109 3.42 -4.06 -0.93
N SER A 110 3.88 -3.56 0.22
CA SER A 110 3.63 -2.18 0.65
C SER A 110 4.90 -1.44 1.06
N ASN A 111 4.92 -0.11 0.89
CA ASN A 111 5.93 0.78 1.47
C ASN A 111 5.68 1.10 2.96
N LYS A 112 4.59 0.57 3.53
CA LYS A 112 4.36 0.59 4.97
C LYS A 112 5.42 -0.25 5.69
N TYR A 113 5.91 0.16 6.87
CA TYR A 113 6.86 -0.63 7.65
C TYR A 113 6.28 -2.03 7.98
N GLN A 114 7.15 -3.04 7.99
CA GLN A 114 6.79 -4.47 8.01
C GLN A 114 5.78 -4.82 9.11
N ASP A 115 6.09 -4.47 10.36
CA ASP A 115 5.23 -4.79 11.51
C ASP A 115 3.83 -4.14 11.40
N GLY A 116 3.77 -2.90 10.89
CA GLY A 116 2.50 -2.20 10.64
C GLY A 116 1.66 -2.88 9.55
N ALA A 117 2.30 -3.35 8.47
CA ALA A 117 1.60 -4.05 7.40
C ALA A 117 1.05 -5.40 7.89
N GLU A 118 1.86 -6.21 8.58
CA GLU A 118 1.45 -7.50 9.13
C GLU A 118 0.28 -7.37 10.12
N LYS A 119 0.36 -6.40 11.04
CA LYS A 119 -0.70 -6.18 12.03
C LYS A 119 -2.02 -5.75 11.41
N LEU A 120 -2.01 -4.85 10.40
CA LEU A 120 -3.22 -4.43 9.71
C LEU A 120 -3.84 -5.57 8.88
N VAL A 121 -3.02 -6.31 8.13
CA VAL A 121 -3.52 -7.45 7.36
C VAL A 121 -4.10 -8.51 8.29
N SER A 122 -3.43 -8.84 9.39
CA SER A 122 -3.94 -9.79 10.38
C SER A 122 -5.24 -9.32 11.03
N HIS A 123 -5.37 -8.02 11.31
CA HIS A 123 -6.56 -7.45 11.95
C HIS A 123 -7.78 -7.45 11.05
N PHE A 124 -7.63 -7.01 9.79
CA PHE A 124 -8.75 -6.82 8.87
C PHE A 124 -9.02 -8.00 7.95
N PHE A 125 -8.01 -8.84 7.71
CA PHE A 125 -8.06 -9.92 6.73
C PHE A 125 -7.51 -11.25 7.26
N GLY A 126 -7.50 -11.45 8.59
CA GLY A 126 -6.96 -12.66 9.22
C GLY A 126 -7.69 -13.95 8.86
N GLU A 127 -8.84 -13.88 8.20
CA GLU A 127 -9.56 -15.04 7.65
C GLU A 127 -9.02 -15.51 6.29
N TYR A 128 -8.19 -14.68 5.62
CA TYR A 128 -7.60 -15.00 4.30
C TYR A 128 -6.15 -15.44 4.46
N ASP A 129 -5.75 -16.45 3.67
CA ASP A 129 -4.38 -16.94 3.63
C ASP A 129 -3.53 -16.11 2.65
N PHE A 130 -2.82 -15.13 3.16
CA PHE A 130 -1.81 -14.38 2.41
C PHE A 130 -0.49 -15.17 2.41
N VAL A 131 -0.07 -15.66 1.25
CA VAL A 131 1.19 -16.44 1.12
C VAL A 131 2.42 -15.61 1.51
N LYS A 132 2.33 -14.27 1.42
CA LYS A 132 3.37 -13.36 1.87
C LYS A 132 2.80 -11.97 2.13
N ILE A 133 3.28 -11.33 3.19
CA ILE A 133 3.03 -9.93 3.50
C ILE A 133 4.40 -9.26 3.64
N LEU A 134 4.74 -8.39 2.67
CA LEU A 134 5.98 -7.64 2.69
C LEU A 134 5.70 -6.15 2.81
N GLY A 135 6.29 -5.56 3.84
CA GLY A 135 6.41 -4.14 4.06
C GLY A 135 7.85 -3.64 3.88
N GLN A 136 8.07 -2.36 4.17
CA GLN A 136 9.40 -1.76 4.21
C GLN A 136 10.22 -2.37 5.36
N ARG A 137 11.47 -2.73 5.08
CA ARG A 137 12.45 -3.26 6.03
C ARG A 137 13.78 -2.55 5.82
N ASP A 138 14.54 -2.37 6.89
CA ASP A 138 15.85 -1.72 6.83
C ASP A 138 16.80 -2.42 5.86
N GLY A 139 17.52 -1.63 5.08
CA GLY A 139 18.47 -2.14 4.08
C GLY A 139 17.84 -2.79 2.84
N GLN A 140 16.51 -2.83 2.74
CA GLN A 140 15.82 -3.31 1.54
C GLN A 140 15.33 -2.14 0.69
N PRO A 141 15.39 -2.26 -0.66
CA PRO A 141 14.80 -1.26 -1.54
C PRO A 141 13.29 -1.17 -1.31
N ILE A 142 12.75 0.05 -1.50
CA ILE A 142 11.30 0.31 -1.42
C ILE A 142 10.71 0.39 -2.82
N LYS A 143 9.40 0.20 -2.95
CA LYS A 143 8.68 0.48 -4.20
C LYS A 143 8.99 1.90 -4.68
N PRO A 144 9.26 2.13 -5.98
CA PRO A 144 8.96 1.24 -7.11
C PRO A 144 10.07 0.25 -7.51
N ASP A 145 11.06 -0.03 -6.65
CA ASP A 145 12.01 -1.09 -6.91
C ASP A 145 11.27 -2.45 -6.98
N PRO A 146 11.54 -3.30 -8.00
CA PRO A 146 10.83 -4.56 -8.18
C PRO A 146 11.19 -5.65 -7.16
N ALA A 147 12.23 -5.46 -6.35
CA ALA A 147 12.76 -6.46 -5.41
C ALA A 147 11.68 -7.04 -4.48
N ILE A 148 10.70 -6.23 -4.07
CA ILE A 148 9.59 -6.70 -3.22
C ILE A 148 8.73 -7.74 -3.94
N VAL A 149 8.49 -7.59 -5.24
CA VAL A 149 7.74 -8.55 -6.06
C VAL A 149 8.57 -9.81 -6.30
N ASP A 150 9.85 -9.66 -6.64
CA ASP A 150 10.77 -10.78 -6.86
C ASP A 150 10.93 -11.64 -5.58
N GLN A 151 10.98 -11.03 -4.39
CA GLN A 151 10.99 -11.72 -3.11
C GLN A 151 9.70 -12.53 -2.87
N ILE A 152 8.53 -11.96 -3.17
CA ILE A 152 7.26 -12.69 -3.07
C ILE A 152 7.27 -13.90 -4.00
N LEU A 153 7.71 -13.72 -5.24
CA LEU A 153 7.77 -14.80 -6.23
C LEU A 153 8.74 -15.92 -5.84
N ALA A 154 9.84 -15.61 -5.17
CA ALA A 154 10.79 -16.61 -4.69
C ALA A 154 10.15 -17.58 -3.65
N ASP A 155 9.18 -17.09 -2.87
CA ASP A 155 8.47 -17.87 -1.85
C ASP A 155 7.21 -18.57 -2.41
N VAL A 156 6.88 -18.34 -3.69
CA VAL A 156 5.66 -18.88 -4.33
C VAL A 156 6.04 -19.76 -5.53
N PRO A 157 6.53 -20.98 -5.31
CA PRO A 157 7.02 -21.84 -6.38
C PRO A 157 5.92 -22.18 -7.41
N LYS A 158 6.35 -22.39 -8.65
CA LYS A 158 5.49 -22.75 -9.79
C LYS A 158 4.54 -21.64 -10.26
N VAL A 159 4.81 -20.37 -9.92
CA VAL A 159 4.15 -19.19 -10.48
C VAL A 159 5.15 -18.45 -11.35
N THR A 160 4.79 -18.17 -12.60
CA THR A 160 5.59 -17.34 -13.50
C THR A 160 5.06 -15.90 -13.50
N LYS A 161 5.85 -14.92 -13.96
CA LYS A 161 5.46 -13.50 -13.97
C LYS A 161 4.17 -13.25 -14.78
N GLU A 162 3.92 -14.03 -15.83
CA GLU A 162 2.70 -13.95 -16.65
C GLU A 162 1.43 -14.40 -15.89
N GLN A 163 1.60 -15.09 -14.77
CA GLN A 163 0.52 -15.58 -13.91
C GLN A 163 0.31 -14.67 -12.68
N VAL A 164 1.02 -13.54 -12.61
CA VAL A 164 0.95 -12.57 -11.53
C VAL A 164 0.21 -11.33 -11.99
N VAL A 165 -0.62 -10.79 -11.10
CA VAL A 165 -1.14 -9.43 -11.21
C VAL A 165 -0.71 -8.61 -10.00
N TYR A 166 -0.24 -7.40 -10.24
CA TYR A 166 0.03 -6.39 -9.22
C TYR A 166 -1.10 -5.36 -9.22
N VAL A 167 -1.66 -5.07 -8.05
CA VAL A 167 -2.81 -4.16 -7.88
C VAL A 167 -2.42 -3.03 -6.94
N GLY A 168 -2.66 -1.80 -7.34
CA GLY A 168 -2.37 -0.63 -6.51
C GLY A 168 -3.09 0.63 -6.98
N ASP A 169 -3.06 1.67 -6.15
CA ASP A 169 -3.79 2.92 -6.35
C ASP A 169 -2.89 4.11 -6.67
N SER A 170 -1.58 3.91 -6.82
CA SER A 170 -0.63 4.99 -7.00
C SER A 170 0.33 4.81 -8.19
N ASN A 171 0.97 5.91 -8.58
CA ASN A 171 2.06 5.90 -9.56
C ASN A 171 3.22 4.99 -9.13
N VAL A 172 3.47 4.88 -7.83
CA VAL A 172 4.50 3.98 -7.28
C VAL A 172 4.15 2.53 -7.58
N ASP A 173 2.88 2.15 -7.46
CA ASP A 173 2.40 0.79 -7.75
C ASP A 173 2.47 0.46 -9.23
N MET A 174 2.03 1.39 -10.07
CA MET A 174 2.10 1.23 -11.53
C MET A 174 3.55 0.99 -11.97
N GLN A 175 4.49 1.77 -11.44
CA GLN A 175 5.92 1.59 -11.72
C GLN A 175 6.46 0.28 -11.14
N THR A 176 6.03 -0.12 -9.93
CA THR A 176 6.47 -1.39 -9.31
C THR A 176 6.10 -2.57 -10.19
N GLY A 177 4.84 -2.66 -10.64
CA GLY A 177 4.39 -3.74 -11.50
C GLY A 177 5.10 -3.74 -12.85
N ALA A 178 5.31 -2.57 -13.47
CA ALA A 178 6.05 -2.43 -14.72
C ALA A 178 7.52 -2.85 -14.57
N ASN A 179 8.20 -2.39 -13.51
CA ASN A 179 9.60 -2.73 -13.24
C ASN A 179 9.76 -4.24 -12.94
N ALA A 180 8.80 -4.85 -12.26
CA ALA A 180 8.76 -6.28 -12.00
C ALA A 180 8.36 -7.11 -13.22
N GLN A 181 7.92 -6.47 -14.32
CA GLN A 181 7.43 -7.12 -15.54
C GLN A 181 6.24 -8.05 -15.28
N VAL A 182 5.30 -7.62 -14.44
CA VAL A 182 4.04 -8.30 -14.18
C VAL A 182 2.86 -7.47 -14.66
N ARG A 183 1.72 -8.11 -14.89
CA ARG A 183 0.48 -7.41 -15.24
C ARG A 183 0.09 -6.49 -14.09
N THR A 184 -0.23 -5.22 -14.40
CA THR A 184 -0.54 -4.19 -13.40
C THR A 184 -1.96 -3.68 -13.60
N ILE A 185 -2.72 -3.56 -12.50
CA ILE A 185 -4.07 -3.01 -12.48
C ILE A 185 -4.08 -1.82 -11.52
N GLY A 186 -4.53 -0.66 -12.01
CA GLY A 186 -4.79 0.52 -11.19
C GLY A 186 -6.19 0.49 -10.62
N VAL A 187 -6.37 0.95 -9.38
CA VAL A 187 -7.67 1.09 -8.73
C VAL A 187 -7.94 2.57 -8.41
N THR A 188 -9.17 3.05 -8.62
CA THR A 188 -9.51 4.47 -8.54
C THR A 188 -10.15 4.91 -7.23
N TRP A 189 -10.43 3.99 -6.32
CA TRP A 189 -10.97 4.31 -4.98
C TRP A 189 -9.91 4.75 -3.98
N GLY A 190 -8.62 4.68 -4.35
CA GLY A 190 -7.49 5.01 -3.49
C GLY A 190 -7.11 6.50 -3.48
N PHE A 191 -5.81 6.78 -3.35
CA PHE A 191 -5.28 8.12 -3.10
C PHE A 191 -4.96 8.92 -4.37
N ARG A 192 -4.83 8.28 -5.54
CA ARG A 192 -4.47 8.95 -6.81
C ARG A 192 -5.58 8.93 -7.83
N SER A 193 -5.57 9.93 -8.70
CA SER A 193 -6.58 10.06 -9.75
C SER A 193 -6.39 9.04 -10.87
N LYS A 194 -7.46 8.78 -11.61
CA LYS A 194 -7.44 7.90 -12.78
C LYS A 194 -6.45 8.37 -13.84
N GLU A 195 -6.36 9.68 -14.03
CA GLU A 195 -5.45 10.32 -14.98
C GLU A 195 -3.99 10.09 -14.62
N GLU A 196 -3.67 10.19 -13.32
CA GLU A 196 -2.32 9.90 -12.81
C GLU A 196 -1.95 8.43 -13.03
N LEU A 197 -2.86 7.49 -12.75
CA LEU A 197 -2.63 6.08 -13.00
C LEU A 197 -2.48 5.76 -14.49
N ALA A 198 -3.33 6.37 -15.34
CA ALA A 198 -3.31 6.15 -16.79
C ALA A 198 -1.99 6.57 -17.46
N ALA A 199 -1.29 7.57 -16.89
CA ALA A 199 0.02 8.01 -17.38
C ALA A 199 1.08 6.90 -17.38
N TYR A 200 0.90 5.85 -16.59
CA TYR A 200 1.81 4.71 -16.51
C TYR A 200 1.35 3.48 -17.31
N THR A 201 0.29 3.60 -18.08
CA THR A 201 -0.21 2.57 -19.01
C THR A 201 -0.40 1.18 -18.35
N PRO A 202 -1.10 1.06 -17.21
CA PRO A 202 -1.41 -0.25 -16.63
C PRO A 202 -2.27 -1.08 -17.59
N SER A 203 -2.31 -2.39 -17.38
CA SER A 203 -3.11 -3.32 -18.21
C SER A 203 -4.63 -3.05 -18.09
N ALA A 204 -5.06 -2.51 -16.94
CA ALA A 204 -6.43 -2.06 -16.71
C ALA A 204 -6.46 -1.00 -15.60
N ILE A 205 -7.49 -0.17 -15.59
CA ILE A 205 -7.88 0.69 -14.46
C ILE A 205 -9.33 0.38 -14.13
N VAL A 206 -9.63 0.07 -12.88
CA VAL A 206 -10.96 -0.35 -12.43
C VAL A 206 -11.47 0.54 -11.30
N ASP A 207 -12.80 0.69 -11.25
CA ASP A 207 -13.43 1.66 -10.35
C ASP A 207 -14.12 0.96 -9.15
N THR A 208 -14.23 -0.39 -9.15
CA THR A 208 -14.82 -1.14 -8.04
C THR A 208 -14.11 -2.48 -7.80
N PRO A 209 -14.11 -3.01 -6.55
CA PRO A 209 -13.56 -4.32 -6.25
C PRO A 209 -14.28 -5.47 -6.99
N GLU A 210 -15.56 -5.33 -7.30
CA GLU A 210 -16.28 -6.31 -8.11
C GLU A 210 -15.70 -6.42 -9.52
N ILE A 211 -15.44 -5.28 -10.18
CA ILE A 211 -14.81 -5.26 -11.51
C ILE A 211 -13.38 -5.80 -11.41
N LEU A 212 -12.65 -5.44 -10.35
CA LEU A 212 -11.29 -5.95 -10.11
C LEU A 212 -11.26 -7.47 -10.07
N SER A 213 -12.19 -8.12 -9.35
CA SER A 213 -12.26 -9.59 -9.27
C SER A 213 -12.42 -10.23 -10.65
N LYS A 214 -13.29 -9.68 -11.49
CA LYS A 214 -13.51 -10.15 -12.87
C LYS A 214 -12.25 -10.03 -13.72
N VAL A 215 -11.60 -8.87 -13.69
CA VAL A 215 -10.36 -8.62 -14.45
C VAL A 215 -9.22 -9.51 -13.99
N ILE A 216 -9.08 -9.80 -12.69
CA ILE A 216 -8.10 -10.74 -12.16
C ILE A 216 -8.34 -12.16 -12.70
N LEU A 217 -9.59 -12.61 -12.73
CA LEU A 217 -9.96 -13.98 -13.09
C LEU A 217 -9.96 -14.23 -14.61
N GLU A 218 -10.19 -13.22 -15.42
CA GLU A 218 -10.21 -13.32 -16.88
C GLU A 218 -8.80 -13.32 -17.52
N GLY A 219 -7.78 -12.90 -16.83
CA GLY A 219 -6.38 -12.91 -17.26
C GLY A 219 -5.61 -14.07 -16.68
#